data_bd236bd7385307c01e658617c3d04376
#
_entry.id   bd236bd7385307c01e658617c3d04376
#
_cell.length_a   1.000
_cell.length_b   1.000
_cell.length_c   1.000
_cell.angle_alpha   90.00
_cell.angle_beta   90.00
_cell.angle_gamma   90.00
#
_symmetry.space_group_name_H-M   'P 1'
#
loop_
_entity.id
_entity.type
_entity.pdbx_description
1 polymer ?
#
loop_
_entity_poly.entity_id
_entity_poly.type
_entity_poly.pdbx_seq_one_letter_code
_entity_poly.pdbx_strand_id
1 'polypeptide(L)'
;RQMCIRDRYTFSDVSNDEPRIIIPLKKGRTIFGFQGRSLSPKNKLRYITIMLDDEAPKIYGLDKINKSKPIYIVEGPFDSLFLENSVAMAGSDLDPRTFGWSDYIWVYDNEPRNREIVNRLTKSVNRGDKVVIWPKSVEQKDINDMYLSGHNVVDMVKLNTYQGLKAKAKLIGWKRV
;
A
#
# COMPACT_ATOMS: atom_id res chain seq x y z
N ARG A 1 -1.14 6.50 -17.67
CA ARG A 1 -1.52 7.47 -16.60
C ARG A 1 -0.21 8.01 -16.03
N GLN A 2 0.09 9.28 -16.31
CA GLN A 2 1.28 9.93 -15.77
C GLN A 2 0.99 10.28 -14.31
N MET A 3 1.71 9.62 -13.41
CA MET A 3 1.94 10.17 -12.08
C MET A 3 2.74 11.46 -12.31
N CYS A 4 2.15 12.61 -11.93
CA CYS A 4 2.92 13.84 -11.91
C CYS A 4 3.99 13.72 -10.81
N ILE A 5 5.13 13.14 -11.16
CA ILE A 5 6.37 13.34 -10.42
C ILE A 5 6.86 14.71 -10.85
N ARG A 6 6.21 15.77 -10.38
CA ARG A 6 6.71 17.14 -10.47
C ARG A 6 7.37 17.43 -9.15
N ASP A 7 8.60 17.87 -9.25
CA ASP A 7 9.45 18.52 -8.29
C ASP A 7 10.36 17.59 -7.47
N ARG A 8 11.64 17.67 -7.81
CA ARG A 8 12.72 17.22 -6.95
C ARG A 8 12.93 18.31 -5.90
N TYR A 9 12.44 18.09 -4.69
CA TYR A 9 12.88 18.88 -3.55
C TYR A 9 13.98 18.11 -2.82
N THR A 10 15.11 18.76 -2.63
CA THR A 10 16.13 18.32 -1.69
C THR A 10 15.88 19.05 -0.38
N PHE A 11 15.84 18.34 0.72
CA PHE A 11 15.89 18.96 2.04
C PHE A 11 17.34 19.39 2.30
N SER A 12 17.66 20.64 1.95
CA SER A 12 19.00 21.18 2.08
C SER A 12 19.53 21.27 3.51
N ASP A 13 18.65 21.16 4.50
CA ASP A 13 18.99 21.31 5.92
C ASP A 13 19.25 19.99 6.65
N VAL A 14 19.02 18.85 5.99
CA VAL A 14 19.43 17.56 6.53
C VAL A 14 20.78 17.21 5.94
N SER A 15 21.85 17.48 6.70
CA SER A 15 23.21 17.13 6.29
C SER A 15 23.25 15.66 5.86
N ASN A 16 23.67 15.41 4.61
CA ASN A 16 23.73 14.12 3.95
C ASN A 16 22.36 13.55 3.45
N ASP A 17 21.32 14.36 3.22
CA ASP A 17 20.11 13.81 2.57
C ASP A 17 20.34 13.66 1.07
N GLU A 18 19.89 12.52 0.56
CA GLU A 18 19.95 12.17 -0.85
C GLU A 18 18.67 12.61 -1.58
N PRO A 19 18.72 12.77 -2.92
CA PRO A 19 17.53 13.10 -3.71
C PRO A 19 16.39 12.10 -3.44
N ARG A 20 15.17 12.65 -3.25
CA ARG A 20 13.96 11.87 -2.97
C ARG A 20 12.85 12.23 -3.96
N ILE A 21 12.04 11.22 -4.29
CA ILE A 21 10.76 11.44 -4.95
C ILE A 21 9.77 11.91 -3.89
N ILE A 22 9.14 13.07 -4.11
CA ILE A 22 8.11 13.59 -3.22
C ILE A 22 6.74 13.11 -3.69
N ILE A 23 6.02 12.47 -2.78
CA ILE A 23 4.70 11.88 -2.99
C ILE A 23 3.72 12.64 -2.09
N PRO A 24 2.88 13.55 -2.64
CA PRO A 24 1.97 14.33 -1.83
C PRO A 24 0.83 13.49 -1.28
N LEU A 25 0.51 13.66 0.00
CA LEU A 25 -0.69 13.16 0.64
C LEU A 25 -1.72 14.28 0.60
N LYS A 26 -2.81 14.08 -0.16
CA LYS A 26 -3.77 15.13 -0.44
C LYS A 26 -5.19 14.62 -0.59
N LYS A 27 -6.16 15.54 -0.41
CA LYS A 27 -7.57 15.33 -0.75
C LYS A 27 -8.08 16.57 -1.49
N GLY A 28 -8.46 16.39 -2.75
CA GLY A 28 -8.78 17.50 -3.65
C GLY A 28 -7.56 18.42 -3.87
N ARG A 29 -7.69 19.70 -3.50
CA ARG A 29 -6.61 20.70 -3.60
C ARG A 29 -5.77 20.84 -2.31
N THR A 30 -6.22 20.23 -1.20
CA THR A 30 -5.54 20.36 0.09
C THR A 30 -4.47 19.29 0.24
N ILE A 31 -3.23 19.71 0.41
CA ILE A 31 -2.10 18.85 0.77
C ILE A 31 -1.98 18.87 2.29
N PHE A 32 -2.02 17.71 2.91
CA PHE A 32 -1.93 17.55 4.37
C PHE A 32 -0.63 16.84 4.80
N GLY A 33 0.19 16.43 3.86
CA GLY A 33 1.47 15.82 4.12
C GLY A 33 2.14 15.37 2.85
N PHE A 34 3.31 14.79 2.99
CA PHE A 34 4.02 14.16 1.88
C PHE A 34 4.95 13.07 2.37
N GLN A 35 5.24 12.13 1.48
CA GLN A 35 6.22 11.09 1.71
C GLN A 35 7.38 11.26 0.74
N GLY A 36 8.61 11.28 1.26
CA GLY A 36 9.83 11.34 0.48
C GLY A 36 10.44 9.95 0.34
N ARG A 37 10.49 9.39 -0.89
CA ARG A 37 11.19 8.14 -1.16
C ARG A 37 12.59 8.39 -1.66
N SER A 38 13.61 7.83 -0.99
CA SER A 38 15.01 7.89 -1.46
C SER A 38 15.15 7.23 -2.83
N LEU A 39 15.91 7.89 -3.72
CA LEU A 39 16.33 7.33 -5.01
C LEU A 39 17.51 6.36 -4.87
N SER A 40 18.23 6.43 -3.75
CA SER A 40 19.37 5.54 -3.49
C SER A 40 18.92 4.21 -2.88
N PRO A 41 19.26 3.07 -3.50
CA PRO A 41 18.96 1.76 -2.93
C PRO A 41 19.77 1.48 -1.66
N LYS A 42 20.87 2.21 -1.42
CA LYS A 42 21.75 2.06 -0.26
C LYS A 42 21.24 2.81 0.98
N ASN A 43 20.33 3.75 0.81
CA ASN A 43 19.81 4.53 1.92
C ASN A 43 18.93 3.66 2.82
N LYS A 44 19.31 3.50 4.09
CA LYS A 44 18.53 2.73 5.07
C LYS A 44 17.16 3.35 5.34
N LEU A 45 17.07 4.69 5.31
CA LEU A 45 15.83 5.43 5.48
C LEU A 45 15.14 5.61 4.12
N ARG A 46 14.50 4.56 3.67
CA ARG A 46 13.87 4.51 2.34
C ARG A 46 12.72 5.50 2.20
N TYR A 47 11.93 5.69 3.25
CA TYR A 47 10.80 6.60 3.28
C TYR A 47 10.87 7.54 4.48
N ILE A 48 10.55 8.81 4.24
CA ILE A 48 10.31 9.82 5.27
C ILE A 48 8.90 10.35 5.04
N THR A 49 8.07 10.37 6.08
CA THR A 49 6.72 10.96 6.00
C THR A 49 6.68 12.22 6.87
N ILE A 50 6.27 13.33 6.28
CA ILE A 50 6.08 14.62 6.96
C ILE A 50 4.61 14.98 6.83
N MET A 51 3.96 15.22 7.96
CA MET A 51 2.58 15.68 8.02
C MET A 51 2.57 17.20 8.23
N LEU A 52 1.73 17.88 7.49
CA LEU A 52 1.43 19.32 7.65
C LEU A 52 0.20 19.52 8.53
N ASP A 53 -0.60 18.45 8.65
CA ASP A 53 -1.75 18.35 9.53
C ASP A 53 -1.68 16.98 10.21
N ASP A 54 -1.39 16.99 11.51
CA ASP A 54 -1.19 15.78 12.31
C ASP A 54 -2.47 14.96 12.50
N GLU A 55 -3.63 15.59 12.37
CA GLU A 55 -4.95 14.93 12.45
C GLU A 55 -5.36 14.28 11.14
N ALA A 56 -4.69 14.63 10.04
CA ALA A 56 -4.99 14.06 8.73
C ALA A 56 -4.47 12.61 8.60
N PRO A 57 -5.20 11.75 7.86
CA PRO A 57 -4.79 10.36 7.69
C PRO A 57 -3.54 10.25 6.79
N LYS A 58 -2.57 9.43 7.21
CA LYS A 58 -1.37 9.11 6.41
C LYS A 58 -1.72 8.14 5.27
N ILE A 59 -2.51 8.62 4.31
CA ILE A 59 -3.03 7.82 3.19
C ILE A 59 -2.76 8.54 1.87
N TYR A 60 -2.20 7.82 0.92
CA TYR A 60 -2.05 8.27 -0.46
C TYR A 60 -3.25 7.86 -1.30
N GLY A 61 -3.72 8.74 -2.20
CA GLY A 61 -4.73 8.41 -3.21
C GLY A 61 -6.18 8.70 -2.81
N LEU A 62 -6.44 9.33 -1.65
CA LEU A 62 -7.80 9.61 -1.14
C LEU A 62 -8.67 10.40 -2.11
N ASP A 63 -8.09 11.26 -2.95
CA ASP A 63 -8.78 12.12 -3.91
C ASP A 63 -9.30 11.40 -5.16
N LYS A 64 -8.91 10.14 -5.33
CA LYS A 64 -9.23 9.34 -6.53
C LYS A 64 -10.23 8.23 -6.29
N ILE A 65 -10.71 8.08 -5.06
CA ILE A 65 -11.53 6.95 -4.66
C ILE A 65 -12.98 7.09 -5.15
N ASN A 66 -13.43 6.07 -5.84
CA ASN A 66 -14.83 5.84 -6.17
C ASN A 66 -15.42 4.80 -5.21
N LYS A 67 -16.28 5.26 -4.28
CA LYS A 67 -16.91 4.40 -3.25
C LYS A 67 -17.91 3.38 -3.81
N SER A 68 -18.33 3.52 -5.07
CA SER A 68 -19.22 2.55 -5.74
C SER A 68 -18.49 1.34 -6.34
N LYS A 69 -17.16 1.31 -6.26
CA LYS A 69 -16.31 0.22 -6.73
C LYS A 69 -15.47 -0.33 -5.59
N PRO A 70 -15.01 -1.59 -5.66
CA PRO A 70 -14.06 -2.13 -4.69
C PRO A 70 -12.82 -1.23 -4.56
N ILE A 71 -12.42 -0.94 -3.33
CA ILE A 71 -11.25 -0.11 -3.02
C ILE A 71 -10.10 -1.03 -2.62
N TYR A 72 -9.00 -0.97 -3.34
CA TYR A 72 -7.80 -1.73 -2.97
C TYR A 72 -6.94 -0.92 -2.00
N ILE A 73 -6.54 -1.55 -0.91
CA ILE A 73 -5.71 -0.94 0.12
C ILE A 73 -4.35 -1.65 0.11
N VAL A 74 -3.33 -0.94 -0.36
CA VAL A 74 -1.95 -1.44 -0.49
C VAL A 74 -1.03 -0.78 0.55
N GLU A 75 0.18 -1.29 0.71
CA GLU A 75 1.14 -0.74 1.68
C GLU A 75 1.84 0.50 1.14
N GLY A 76 2.33 0.46 -0.08
CA GLY A 76 3.14 1.52 -0.68
C GLY A 76 2.43 2.32 -1.78
N PRO A 77 2.72 3.63 -1.91
CA PRO A 77 2.15 4.45 -2.99
C PRO A 77 2.48 3.92 -4.39
N PHE A 78 3.65 3.30 -4.59
CA PHE A 78 4.02 2.74 -5.89
C PHE A 78 3.15 1.55 -6.27
N ASP A 79 2.82 0.70 -5.31
CA ASP A 79 1.95 -0.46 -5.54
C ASP A 79 0.55 -0.04 -5.98
N SER A 80 0.06 1.09 -5.45
CA SER A 80 -1.25 1.63 -5.81
C SER A 80 -1.36 2.06 -7.28
N LEU A 81 -0.25 2.26 -7.98
CA LEU A 81 -0.26 2.69 -9.39
C LEU A 81 -0.73 1.58 -10.34
N PHE A 82 -0.64 0.34 -9.91
CA PHE A 82 -0.99 -0.83 -10.71
C PHE A 82 -2.44 -1.28 -10.54
N LEU A 83 -3.15 -0.72 -9.54
CA LEU A 83 -4.54 -1.05 -9.25
C LEU A 83 -5.43 0.18 -9.41
N GLU A 84 -6.51 0.05 -10.19
CA GLU A 84 -7.52 1.08 -10.24
C GLU A 84 -8.26 1.18 -8.90
N ASN A 85 -8.69 2.39 -8.53
CA ASN A 85 -9.45 2.64 -7.30
C ASN A 85 -8.71 2.16 -6.04
N SER A 86 -7.45 2.54 -5.90
CA SER A 86 -6.60 2.12 -4.80
C SER A 86 -6.09 3.27 -3.96
N VAL A 87 -5.80 2.95 -2.70
CA VAL A 87 -5.10 3.82 -1.74
C VAL A 87 -3.91 3.09 -1.17
N ALA A 88 -2.90 3.85 -0.72
CA ALA A 88 -1.77 3.28 -0.01
C ALA A 88 -1.68 3.82 1.43
N MET A 89 -1.35 2.91 2.36
CA MET A 89 -1.05 3.26 3.74
C MET A 89 0.38 3.82 3.80
N ALA A 90 0.55 5.09 4.03
CA ALA A 90 1.88 5.69 4.16
C ALA A 90 2.47 5.50 5.57
N GLY A 91 2.45 4.25 6.09
CA GLY A 91 3.04 3.90 7.39
C GLY A 91 2.09 4.01 8.59
N SER A 92 0.78 3.97 8.39
CA SER A 92 -0.19 4.00 9.49
C SER A 92 -1.18 2.84 9.44
N ASP A 93 -1.76 2.51 10.59
CA ASP A 93 -2.94 1.64 10.62
C ASP A 93 -4.14 2.40 10.07
N LEU A 94 -4.90 1.74 9.19
CA LEU A 94 -6.09 2.28 8.56
C LEU A 94 -7.31 1.45 8.98
N ASP A 95 -8.38 2.11 9.43
CA ASP A 95 -9.71 1.51 9.48
C ASP A 95 -10.56 2.05 8.32
N PRO A 96 -10.80 1.26 7.25
CA PRO A 96 -11.54 1.72 6.08
C PRO A 96 -12.97 2.18 6.40
N ARG A 97 -13.55 1.66 7.47
CA ARG A 97 -14.93 1.99 7.90
C ARG A 97 -15.07 3.44 8.36
N THR A 98 -14.00 4.03 8.90
CA THR A 98 -14.01 5.46 9.31
C THR A 98 -14.15 6.40 8.11
N PHE A 99 -13.80 5.92 6.90
CA PHE A 99 -13.98 6.65 5.64
C PHE A 99 -15.33 6.35 4.95
N GLY A 100 -16.16 5.51 5.58
CA GLY A 100 -17.42 5.04 5.00
C GLY A 100 -17.22 4.12 3.80
N TRP A 101 -16.09 3.38 3.74
CA TRP A 101 -15.86 2.38 2.70
C TRP A 101 -16.48 1.05 3.13
N SER A 102 -17.39 0.54 2.32
CA SER A 102 -18.10 -0.73 2.57
C SER A 102 -17.53 -1.89 1.77
N ASP A 103 -16.95 -1.63 0.60
CA ASP A 103 -16.32 -2.65 -0.24
C ASP A 103 -14.84 -2.32 -0.44
N TYR A 104 -13.98 -3.03 0.29
CA TYR A 104 -12.54 -2.87 0.24
C TYR A 104 -11.83 -4.21 0.31
N ILE A 105 -10.60 -4.23 -0.23
CA ILE A 105 -9.75 -5.41 -0.32
C ILE A 105 -8.36 -5.03 0.15
N TRP A 106 -7.87 -5.71 1.17
CA TRP A 106 -6.50 -5.56 1.64
C TRP A 106 -5.52 -6.30 0.73
N VAL A 107 -4.48 -5.61 0.30
CA VAL A 107 -3.42 -6.15 -0.54
C VAL A 107 -2.09 -5.88 0.14
N TYR A 108 -1.72 -6.76 1.07
CA TYR A 108 -0.45 -6.70 1.79
C TYR A 108 0.70 -7.25 0.95
N ASP A 109 1.92 -6.87 1.31
CA ASP A 109 3.14 -7.42 0.72
C ASP A 109 3.19 -8.94 0.87
N ASN A 110 3.81 -9.63 -0.09
CA ASN A 110 3.99 -11.09 -0.06
C ASN A 110 5.17 -11.48 0.83
N GLU A 111 5.06 -11.21 2.12
CA GLU A 111 6.08 -11.49 3.12
C GLU A 111 5.59 -12.49 4.20
N PRO A 112 5.44 -13.78 3.87
CA PRO A 112 4.88 -14.78 4.79
C PRO A 112 5.75 -15.07 6.03
N ARG A 113 6.99 -14.56 6.08
CA ARG A 113 7.91 -14.65 7.23
C ARG A 113 7.98 -13.37 8.05
N ASN A 114 7.39 -12.28 7.57
CA ASN A 114 7.35 -11.02 8.29
C ASN A 114 6.18 -11.05 9.30
N ARG A 115 6.51 -11.09 10.60
CA ARG A 115 5.49 -11.17 11.66
C ARG A 115 4.50 -10.02 11.64
N GLU A 116 4.94 -8.82 11.27
CA GLU A 116 4.06 -7.65 11.20
C GLU A 116 3.00 -7.82 10.11
N ILE A 117 3.41 -8.18 8.90
CA ILE A 117 2.49 -8.43 7.77
C ILE A 117 1.55 -9.60 8.07
N VAL A 118 2.07 -10.70 8.62
CA VAL A 118 1.24 -11.85 9.00
C VAL A 118 0.21 -11.46 10.06
N ASN A 119 0.58 -10.64 11.04
CA ASN A 119 -0.34 -10.17 12.07
C ASN A 119 -1.42 -9.24 11.50
N ARG A 120 -1.05 -8.29 10.63
CA ARG A 120 -2.00 -7.40 9.94
C ARG A 120 -2.99 -8.19 9.10
N LEU A 121 -2.49 -9.11 8.26
CA LEU A 121 -3.32 -9.97 7.43
C LEU A 121 -4.24 -10.86 8.28
N THR A 122 -3.72 -11.44 9.38
CA THR A 122 -4.51 -12.25 10.31
C THR A 122 -5.64 -11.45 10.95
N LYS A 123 -5.37 -10.21 11.39
CA LYS A 123 -6.39 -9.31 11.94
C LYS A 123 -7.49 -9.02 10.91
N SER A 124 -7.12 -8.72 9.65
CA SER A 124 -8.08 -8.47 8.56
C SER A 124 -8.94 -9.70 8.27
N VAL A 125 -8.33 -10.88 8.19
CA VAL A 125 -9.07 -12.16 7.99
C VAL A 125 -10.04 -12.44 9.14
N ASN A 126 -9.62 -12.18 10.39
CA ASN A 126 -10.48 -12.40 11.58
C ASN A 126 -11.64 -11.40 11.66
N ARG A 127 -11.47 -10.17 11.15
CA ARG A 127 -12.57 -9.20 11.01
C ARG A 127 -13.57 -9.59 9.94
N GLY A 128 -13.22 -10.55 9.06
CA GLY A 128 -14.05 -10.93 7.92
C GLY A 128 -13.85 -10.06 6.68
N ASP A 129 -12.76 -9.28 6.62
CA ASP A 129 -12.44 -8.44 5.48
C ASP A 129 -12.09 -9.30 4.24
N LYS A 130 -12.23 -8.70 3.05
CA LYS A 130 -11.63 -9.25 1.83
C LYS A 130 -10.13 -9.00 1.84
N VAL A 131 -9.35 -10.04 1.55
CA VAL A 131 -7.88 -9.98 1.56
C VAL A 131 -7.30 -10.70 0.36
N VAL A 132 -6.19 -10.21 -0.17
CA VAL A 132 -5.38 -10.96 -1.12
C VAL A 132 -4.42 -11.86 -0.37
N ILE A 133 -4.36 -13.13 -0.75
CA ILE A 133 -3.38 -14.10 -0.23
C ILE A 133 -2.64 -14.67 -1.43
N TRP A 134 -1.39 -14.28 -1.55
CA TRP A 134 -0.56 -14.60 -2.70
C TRP A 134 -0.31 -16.10 -2.83
N PRO A 135 -0.28 -16.67 -4.06
CA PRO A 135 0.03 -18.07 -4.27
C PRO A 135 1.51 -18.34 -3.98
N LYS A 136 1.80 -19.57 -3.57
CA LYS A 136 3.18 -20.00 -3.23
C LYS A 136 4.16 -19.93 -4.40
N SER A 137 3.67 -19.92 -5.62
CA SER A 137 4.46 -19.80 -6.85
C SER A 137 4.97 -18.38 -7.11
N VAL A 138 4.49 -17.38 -6.36
CA VAL A 138 4.92 -15.98 -6.48
C VAL A 138 5.99 -15.72 -5.43
N GLU A 139 7.19 -15.41 -5.90
CA GLU A 139 8.37 -15.15 -5.06
C GLU A 139 8.55 -13.64 -4.80
N GLN A 140 8.01 -12.80 -5.67
CA GLN A 140 8.12 -11.35 -5.58
C GLN A 140 7.45 -10.83 -4.31
N LYS A 141 8.09 -9.83 -3.71
CA LYS A 141 7.69 -9.27 -2.44
C LYS A 141 6.41 -8.42 -2.53
N ASP A 142 6.33 -7.54 -3.51
CA ASP A 142 5.29 -6.54 -3.65
C ASP A 142 4.74 -6.47 -5.08
N ILE A 143 3.68 -5.70 -5.26
CA ILE A 143 3.00 -5.54 -6.56
C ILE A 143 3.94 -4.98 -7.62
N ASN A 144 4.80 -4.01 -7.25
CA ASN A 144 5.74 -3.41 -8.19
C ASN A 144 6.74 -4.45 -8.71
N ASP A 145 7.31 -5.28 -7.83
CA ASP A 145 8.23 -6.34 -8.21
C ASP A 145 7.53 -7.42 -9.04
N MET A 146 6.28 -7.76 -8.73
CA MET A 146 5.46 -8.68 -9.52
C MET A 146 5.25 -8.16 -10.95
N TYR A 147 4.89 -6.88 -11.09
CA TYR A 147 4.72 -6.25 -12.39
C TYR A 147 6.01 -6.23 -13.21
N LEU A 148 7.13 -5.85 -12.61
CA LEU A 148 8.44 -5.83 -13.25
C LEU A 148 8.90 -7.23 -13.68
N SER A 149 8.43 -8.27 -13.02
CA SER A 149 8.67 -9.68 -13.38
C SER A 149 7.69 -10.21 -14.44
N GLY A 150 6.84 -9.35 -15.01
CA GLY A 150 5.94 -9.70 -16.11
C GLY A 150 4.61 -10.30 -15.68
N HIS A 151 4.25 -10.27 -14.40
CA HIS A 151 2.95 -10.75 -13.95
C HIS A 151 1.81 -9.77 -14.29
N ASN A 152 0.64 -10.31 -14.65
CA ASN A 152 -0.59 -9.53 -14.71
C ASN A 152 -1.13 -9.35 -13.30
N VAL A 153 -0.71 -8.27 -12.64
CA VAL A 153 -1.02 -7.97 -11.24
C VAL A 153 -2.52 -7.85 -10.99
N VAL A 154 -3.27 -7.23 -11.91
CA VAL A 154 -4.71 -7.03 -11.77
C VAL A 154 -5.44 -8.37 -11.69
N ASP A 155 -5.11 -9.30 -12.56
CA ASP A 155 -5.71 -10.62 -12.57
C ASP A 155 -5.26 -11.44 -11.36
N MET A 156 -3.98 -11.33 -10.97
CA MET A 156 -3.48 -12.00 -9.77
C MET A 156 -4.21 -11.55 -8.51
N VAL A 157 -4.43 -10.25 -8.32
CA VAL A 157 -5.17 -9.70 -7.19
C VAL A 157 -6.60 -10.22 -7.18
N LYS A 158 -7.30 -10.17 -8.34
CA LYS A 158 -8.68 -10.66 -8.46
C LYS A 158 -8.81 -12.15 -8.14
N LEU A 159 -7.95 -12.98 -8.72
CA LEU A 159 -7.97 -14.45 -8.57
C LEU A 159 -7.59 -14.91 -7.15
N ASN A 160 -6.81 -14.11 -6.43
CA ASN A 160 -6.30 -14.44 -5.11
C ASN A 160 -6.96 -13.62 -3.98
N THR A 161 -8.10 -12.98 -4.26
CA THR A 161 -8.93 -12.32 -3.25
C THR A 161 -9.83 -13.35 -2.56
N TYR A 162 -9.74 -13.41 -1.24
CA TYR A 162 -10.48 -14.36 -0.42
C TYR A 162 -11.18 -13.65 0.75
N GLN A 163 -12.23 -14.29 1.30
CA GLN A 163 -12.97 -13.81 2.47
C GLN A 163 -13.44 -15.00 3.33
N GLY A 164 -13.71 -14.77 4.61
CA GLY A 164 -14.30 -15.74 5.52
C GLY A 164 -13.45 -17.00 5.71
N LEU A 165 -14.09 -18.18 5.73
CA LEU A 165 -13.41 -19.46 5.93
C LEU A 165 -12.35 -19.76 4.86
N LYS A 166 -12.61 -19.35 3.61
CA LYS A 166 -11.64 -19.54 2.52
C LYS A 166 -10.36 -18.74 2.76
N ALA A 167 -10.48 -17.49 3.24
CA ALA A 167 -9.34 -16.69 3.63
C ALA A 167 -8.56 -17.31 4.79
N LYS A 168 -9.25 -17.81 5.82
CA LYS A 168 -8.63 -18.50 6.96
C LYS A 168 -7.82 -19.74 6.52
N ALA A 169 -8.39 -20.57 5.68
CA ALA A 169 -7.71 -21.76 5.16
C ALA A 169 -6.48 -21.41 4.32
N LYS A 170 -6.59 -20.40 3.43
CA LYS A 170 -5.49 -19.95 2.62
C LYS A 170 -4.37 -19.31 3.45
N LEU A 171 -4.71 -18.53 4.47
CA LEU A 171 -3.75 -17.91 5.38
C LEU A 171 -2.89 -18.93 6.13
N ILE A 172 -3.49 -20.02 6.60
CA ILE A 172 -2.76 -21.12 7.27
C ILE A 172 -1.69 -21.70 6.33
N GLY A 173 -2.01 -21.87 5.06
CA GLY A 173 -1.08 -22.40 4.06
C GLY A 173 -0.03 -21.38 3.57
N TRP A 174 -0.28 -20.07 3.77
CA TRP A 174 0.61 -19.01 3.29
C TRP A 174 1.63 -18.58 4.35
N LYS A 175 1.22 -18.36 5.60
CA LYS A 175 2.10 -17.92 6.69
C LYS A 175 3.20 -18.93 7.01
N ARG A 176 4.39 -18.44 7.36
CA ARG A 176 5.59 -19.22 7.69
C ARG A 176 6.26 -18.74 8.99
N VAL A 177 5.48 -18.20 9.91
CA VAL A 177 5.86 -17.73 11.25
C VAL A 177 5.03 -18.44 12.30
#